data_a3cba8cbbd271fe0d29eb74273fa4243
#
_entry.id   a3cba8cbbd271fe0d29eb74273fa4243
#
_cell.length_a   1.000
_cell.length_b   1.000
_cell.length_c   1.000
_cell.angle_alpha   90.00
_cell.angle_beta   90.00
_cell.angle_gamma   90.00
#
_symmetry.space_group_name_H-M   'P 1'
#
loop_
_entity.id
_entity.type
_entity.pdbx_description
1 polymer ?
#
loop_
_entity_poly.entity_id
_entity_poly.type
_entity_poly.pdbx_seq_one_letter_code
_entity_poly.pdbx_strand_id
1 'polypeptide(L)'
;MVRPSCPALVIHDDDAFRKALIAALDQQNFTVTFATDGDGAVDILRNRRFNVVLLGVNLSTKNGTRTLDFLSGEKEKLSCGVLILGDPDPEIRTYAPWADETMLKPVDAAYVATRARTYCDCN
;
A
#
# COMPACT_ATOMS: atom_id res chain seq x y z
N MET A 1 -19.74 -0.36 -20.95
CA MET A 1 -19.27 0.81 -20.20
C MET A 1 -18.04 0.41 -19.36
N VAL A 2 -16.97 1.16 -19.51
CA VAL A 2 -15.72 0.84 -18.79
C VAL A 2 -15.80 1.43 -17.38
N ARG A 3 -15.47 0.61 -16.35
CA ARG A 3 -15.41 1.12 -14.98
C ARG A 3 -14.24 2.10 -14.86
N PRO A 4 -14.38 3.18 -14.07
CA PRO A 4 -13.23 4.03 -13.78
C PRO A 4 -12.13 3.22 -13.10
N SER A 5 -10.88 3.53 -13.42
CA SER A 5 -9.76 2.86 -12.77
C SER A 5 -9.66 3.29 -11.32
N CYS A 6 -9.16 2.38 -10.49
CA CYS A 6 -9.03 2.57 -9.05
C CYS A 6 -7.61 3.06 -8.74
N PRO A 7 -7.45 4.26 -8.15
CA PRO A 7 -6.11 4.76 -7.83
C PRO A 7 -5.51 4.01 -6.65
N ALA A 8 -4.30 3.50 -6.84
CA ALA A 8 -3.55 2.77 -5.83
C ALA A 8 -2.12 3.28 -5.75
N LEU A 9 -1.58 3.34 -4.53
CA LEU A 9 -0.18 3.68 -4.29
C LEU A 9 0.54 2.43 -3.78
N VAL A 10 1.60 2.05 -4.47
CA VAL A 10 2.48 0.94 -4.06
C VAL A 10 3.78 1.52 -3.53
N ILE A 11 4.11 1.19 -2.30
CA ILE A 11 5.37 1.60 -1.67
C ILE A 11 6.13 0.32 -1.34
N HIS A 12 7.18 0.04 -2.09
CA HIS A 12 7.93 -1.20 -1.90
C HIS A 12 9.39 -1.02 -2.31
N ASP A 13 10.29 -1.54 -1.49
CA ASP A 13 11.73 -1.43 -1.71
C ASP A 13 12.32 -2.58 -2.54
N ASP A 14 11.57 -3.67 -2.75
CA ASP A 14 11.98 -4.79 -3.59
C ASP A 14 11.47 -4.55 -5.02
N ASP A 15 12.39 -4.34 -5.97
CA ASP A 15 12.04 -4.04 -7.36
C ASP A 15 11.26 -5.16 -8.03
N ALA A 16 11.68 -6.41 -7.84
CA ALA A 16 11.05 -7.55 -8.50
C ALA A 16 9.61 -7.73 -8.02
N PHE A 17 9.39 -7.67 -6.72
CA PHE A 17 8.05 -7.80 -6.16
C PHE A 17 7.18 -6.60 -6.54
N ARG A 18 7.73 -5.39 -6.49
CA ARG A 18 7.00 -4.18 -6.87
C ARG A 18 6.49 -4.27 -8.31
N LYS A 19 7.34 -4.71 -9.24
CA LYS A 19 6.94 -4.87 -10.65
C LYS A 19 5.85 -5.93 -10.82
N ALA A 20 5.97 -7.05 -10.10
CA ALA A 20 4.95 -8.10 -10.15
C ALA A 20 3.62 -7.60 -9.60
N LEU A 21 3.66 -6.86 -8.50
CA LEU A 21 2.46 -6.31 -7.88
C LEU A 21 1.80 -5.26 -8.78
N ILE A 22 2.57 -4.37 -9.39
CA ILE A 22 2.04 -3.37 -10.31
C ILE A 22 1.36 -4.06 -11.50
N ALA A 23 1.98 -5.09 -12.06
CA ALA A 23 1.39 -5.84 -13.18
C ALA A 23 0.07 -6.49 -12.77
N ALA A 24 0.00 -7.09 -11.58
CA ALA A 24 -1.22 -7.72 -11.08
C ALA A 24 -2.33 -6.69 -10.86
N LEU A 25 -1.99 -5.53 -10.32
CA LEU A 25 -2.94 -4.44 -10.10
C LEU A 25 -3.45 -3.89 -11.43
N ASP A 26 -2.55 -3.72 -12.40
CA ASP A 26 -2.91 -3.20 -13.71
C ASP A 26 -3.94 -4.12 -14.40
N GLN A 27 -3.79 -5.42 -14.25
CA GLN A 27 -4.74 -6.39 -14.80
C GLN A 27 -6.12 -6.29 -14.15
N GLN A 28 -6.22 -5.72 -12.97
CA GLN A 28 -7.49 -5.56 -12.26
C GLN A 28 -8.02 -4.13 -12.30
N ASN A 29 -7.58 -3.37 -13.28
CA ASN A 29 -8.07 -2.01 -13.55
C ASN A 29 -7.71 -1.00 -12.47
N PHE A 30 -6.51 -1.08 -11.92
CA PHE A 30 -5.97 -0.04 -11.06
C PHE A 30 -5.14 0.95 -11.86
N THR A 31 -5.17 2.20 -11.43
CA THR A 31 -4.19 3.20 -11.86
C THR A 31 -3.13 3.27 -10.76
N VAL A 32 -1.94 2.79 -11.06
CA VAL A 32 -0.90 2.60 -10.03
C VAL A 32 0.12 3.73 -10.08
N THR A 33 0.35 4.33 -8.92
CA THR A 33 1.50 5.19 -8.67
C THR A 33 2.40 4.40 -7.70
N PHE A 34 3.71 4.55 -7.82
CA PHE A 34 4.60 3.83 -6.91
C PHE A 34 5.68 4.73 -6.33
N ALA A 35 6.17 4.34 -5.16
CA ALA A 35 7.34 4.93 -4.52
C ALA A 35 8.27 3.81 -4.09
N THR A 36 9.57 4.08 -4.09
CA THR A 36 10.58 3.09 -3.71
C THR A 36 10.99 3.20 -2.25
N ASP A 37 10.61 4.30 -1.59
CA ASP A 37 10.94 4.52 -0.18
C ASP A 37 9.86 5.36 0.50
N GLY A 38 10.00 5.50 1.81
CA GLY A 38 9.03 6.22 2.61
C GLY A 38 8.99 7.73 2.37
N ASP A 39 10.14 8.34 2.06
CA ASP A 39 10.18 9.78 1.81
C ASP A 39 9.42 10.14 0.54
N GLY A 40 9.65 9.38 -0.53
CA GLY A 40 8.91 9.56 -1.78
C GLY A 40 7.41 9.34 -1.59
N ALA A 41 7.05 8.34 -0.78
CA ALA A 41 5.66 8.04 -0.49
C ALA A 41 4.96 9.19 0.24
N VAL A 42 5.62 9.77 1.24
CA VAL A 42 5.06 10.89 2.00
C VAL A 42 4.81 12.09 1.09
N ASP A 43 5.76 12.39 0.20
CA ASP A 43 5.61 13.50 -0.74
C ASP A 43 4.40 13.29 -1.66
N ILE A 44 4.21 12.07 -2.16
CA ILE A 44 3.07 11.72 -3.00
C ILE A 44 1.76 11.86 -2.21
N LEU A 45 1.73 11.33 -1.00
CA LEU A 45 0.53 11.31 -0.17
C LEU A 45 0.09 12.69 0.29
N ARG A 46 1.01 13.64 0.41
CA ARG A 46 0.66 15.02 0.76
C ARG A 46 -0.16 15.71 -0.32
N ASN A 47 -0.03 15.26 -1.56
CA ASN A 47 -0.62 15.93 -2.72
C ASN A 47 -1.72 15.13 -3.41
N ARG A 48 -1.90 13.85 -3.07
CA ARG A 48 -2.84 12.97 -3.77
C ARG A 48 -3.53 12.02 -2.81
N ARG A 49 -4.72 11.59 -3.21
CA ARG A 49 -5.51 10.57 -2.48
C ARG A 49 -5.58 9.30 -3.29
N PHE A 50 -5.68 8.17 -2.60
CA PHE A 50 -5.76 6.84 -3.21
C PHE A 50 -6.89 6.05 -2.56
N ASN A 51 -7.47 5.11 -3.31
CA ASN A 51 -8.41 4.17 -2.71
C ASN A 51 -7.70 3.17 -1.82
N VAL A 52 -6.48 2.78 -2.21
CA VAL A 52 -5.71 1.82 -1.42
C VAL A 52 -4.23 2.17 -1.47
N VAL A 53 -3.56 1.97 -0.34
CA VAL A 53 -2.11 2.12 -0.21
C VAL A 53 -1.54 0.76 0.20
N LEU A 54 -0.59 0.27 -0.58
CA LEU A 54 0.08 -1.01 -0.32
C LEU A 54 1.51 -0.72 0.10
N LEU A 55 1.80 -0.97 1.37
CA LEU A 55 3.07 -0.59 1.98
C LEU A 55 3.92 -1.82 2.27
N GLY A 56 5.06 -1.93 1.59
CA GLY A 56 5.96 -3.06 1.72
C GLY A 56 7.42 -2.69 1.96
N VAL A 57 7.68 -1.50 2.50
CA VAL A 57 9.03 -1.11 2.89
C VAL A 57 9.40 -1.80 4.21
N ASN A 58 10.68 -1.83 4.54
CA ASN A 58 11.14 -2.36 5.82
C ASN A 58 10.69 -1.42 6.94
N LEU A 59 9.75 -1.89 7.76
CA LEU A 59 9.09 -1.07 8.77
C LEU A 59 10.01 -0.70 9.93
N SER A 60 11.11 -1.44 10.11
CA SER A 60 12.08 -1.14 11.17
C SER A 60 13.09 -0.06 10.76
N THR A 61 13.11 0.34 9.50
CA THR A 61 13.98 1.42 9.03
C THR A 61 13.35 2.78 9.26
N LYS A 62 14.17 3.81 9.22
CA LYS A 62 13.70 5.19 9.34
C LYS A 62 12.64 5.53 8.28
N ASN A 63 12.82 5.07 7.04
CA ASN A 63 11.87 5.34 5.96
C ASN A 63 10.53 4.68 6.20
N GLY A 64 10.53 3.42 6.64
CA GLY A 64 9.30 2.71 6.96
C GLY A 64 8.55 3.34 8.12
N THR A 65 9.27 3.67 9.19
CA THR A 65 8.70 4.35 10.36
C THR A 65 8.07 5.69 9.99
N ARG A 66 8.75 6.48 9.16
CA ARG A 66 8.24 7.78 8.73
C ARG A 66 6.92 7.64 7.96
N THR A 67 6.83 6.67 7.06
CA THR A 67 5.61 6.40 6.32
C THR A 67 4.49 5.98 7.25
N LEU A 68 4.77 5.09 8.19
CA LEU A 68 3.78 4.64 9.17
C LEU A 68 3.27 5.78 10.03
N ASP A 69 4.16 6.64 10.52
CA ASP A 69 3.77 7.79 11.33
C ASP A 69 2.86 8.74 10.56
N PHE A 70 3.21 9.00 9.31
CA PHE A 70 2.40 9.88 8.46
C PHE A 70 1.01 9.28 8.22
N LEU A 71 0.93 8.00 7.86
CA LEU A 71 -0.35 7.34 7.59
C LEU A 71 -1.19 7.23 8.85
N SER A 72 -0.57 6.99 9.99
CA SER A 72 -1.27 6.88 11.27
C SER A 72 -2.10 8.15 11.58
N GLY A 73 -1.58 9.31 11.21
CA GLY A 73 -2.29 10.57 11.45
C GLY A 73 -3.26 10.98 10.35
N GLU A 74 -3.06 10.49 9.12
CA GLU A 74 -3.75 11.02 7.95
C GLU A 74 -4.51 9.97 7.12
N LYS A 75 -4.56 8.73 7.58
CA LYS A 75 -5.11 7.62 6.79
C LYS A 75 -6.51 7.90 6.24
N GLU A 76 -7.41 8.36 7.08
CA GLU A 76 -8.80 8.57 6.69
C GLU A 76 -8.97 9.65 5.62
N LYS A 77 -8.02 10.57 5.55
CA LYS A 77 -8.03 11.63 4.54
C LYS A 77 -7.41 11.20 3.22
N LEU A 78 -6.49 10.23 3.28
CA LEU A 78 -5.61 9.90 2.17
C LEU A 78 -5.98 8.63 1.42
N SER A 79 -6.67 7.71 2.07
CA SER A 79 -7.04 6.44 1.46
C SER A 79 -8.23 5.81 2.15
N CYS A 80 -8.91 4.91 1.44
CA CYS A 80 -9.93 4.05 2.03
C CYS A 80 -9.31 2.87 2.75
N GLY A 81 -8.21 2.34 2.23
CA GLY A 81 -7.58 1.18 2.81
C GLY A 81 -6.06 1.25 2.78
N VAL A 82 -5.43 0.72 3.81
CA VAL A 82 -3.98 0.55 3.87
C VAL A 82 -3.68 -0.92 4.13
N LEU A 83 -2.95 -1.55 3.20
CA LEU A 83 -2.51 -2.93 3.31
C LEU A 83 -1.01 -2.94 3.56
N ILE A 84 -0.59 -3.58 4.64
CA ILE A 84 0.82 -3.71 4.97
C ILE A 84 1.31 -5.08 4.55
N LEU A 85 2.39 -5.10 3.77
CA LEU A 85 3.03 -6.32 3.27
C LEU A 85 4.38 -6.45 3.97
N GLY A 86 4.42 -7.22 5.02
CA GLY A 86 5.58 -7.26 5.90
C GLY A 86 6.20 -8.64 6.04
N ASP A 87 7.45 -8.65 6.52
CA ASP A 87 8.09 -9.88 6.95
C ASP A 87 7.37 -10.40 8.20
N PRO A 88 7.46 -11.69 8.50
CA PRO A 88 6.86 -12.23 9.72
C PRO A 88 7.47 -11.59 10.97
N ASP A 89 6.78 -10.58 11.47
CA ASP A 89 7.17 -9.84 12.67
C ASP A 89 5.95 -9.77 13.56
N PRO A 90 5.96 -10.41 14.74
CA PRO A 90 4.80 -10.39 15.62
C PRO A 90 4.41 -9.01 16.11
N GLU A 91 5.32 -8.03 16.01
CA GLU A 91 5.05 -6.67 16.44
C GLU A 91 4.40 -5.80 15.37
N ILE A 92 4.26 -6.30 14.13
CA ILE A 92 3.75 -5.47 13.04
C ILE A 92 2.37 -4.90 13.33
N ARG A 93 1.52 -5.66 14.01
CA ARG A 93 0.18 -5.18 14.41
C ARG A 93 0.24 -4.15 15.52
N THR A 94 1.33 -4.15 16.29
CA THR A 94 1.55 -3.15 17.33
C THR A 94 1.95 -1.81 16.71
N TYR A 95 2.75 -1.85 15.65
CA TYR A 95 3.18 -0.63 14.96
C TYR A 95 2.06 0.02 14.17
N ALA A 96 1.16 -0.78 13.61
CA ALA A 96 0.15 -0.27 12.71
C ALA A 96 -1.22 -0.92 12.97
N PRO A 97 -1.78 -0.74 14.18
CA PRO A 97 -3.10 -1.31 14.47
C PRO A 97 -4.22 -0.69 13.64
N TRP A 98 -3.97 0.48 13.06
CA TRP A 98 -4.90 1.21 12.21
C TRP A 98 -4.92 0.69 10.77
N ALA A 99 -3.98 -0.17 10.37
CA ALA A 99 -3.98 -0.73 9.02
C ALA A 99 -5.18 -1.63 8.82
N ASP A 100 -5.74 -1.60 7.61
CA ASP A 100 -6.92 -2.41 7.31
C ASP A 100 -6.58 -3.87 7.18
N GLU A 101 -5.42 -4.21 6.61
CA GLU A 101 -4.94 -5.57 6.50
C GLU A 101 -3.44 -5.61 6.65
N THR A 102 -2.94 -6.70 7.20
CA THR A 102 -1.51 -6.99 7.28
C THR A 102 -1.29 -8.36 6.67
N MET A 103 -0.45 -8.43 5.66
CA MET A 103 -0.11 -9.68 4.99
C MET A 103 1.35 -10.00 5.22
N LEU A 104 1.63 -11.20 5.70
CA LEU A 104 2.99 -11.63 5.99
C LEU A 104 3.63 -12.25 4.76
N LYS A 105 4.87 -11.88 4.47
CA LYS A 105 5.62 -12.49 3.37
C LYS A 105 5.95 -13.95 3.68
N PRO A 106 6.02 -14.82 2.67
CA PRO A 106 5.85 -14.52 1.26
C PRO A 106 4.38 -14.32 0.88
N VAL A 107 4.10 -13.32 0.06
CA VAL A 107 2.75 -13.05 -0.44
C VAL A 107 2.72 -13.14 -1.96
N ASP A 108 1.58 -13.58 -2.49
CA ASP A 108 1.36 -13.65 -3.93
C ASP A 108 0.81 -12.31 -4.42
N ALA A 109 1.44 -11.74 -5.45
CA ALA A 109 1.03 -10.45 -6.00
C ALA A 109 -0.42 -10.45 -6.48
N ALA A 110 -0.88 -11.53 -7.12
CA ALA A 110 -2.26 -11.63 -7.59
C ALA A 110 -3.25 -11.64 -6.42
N TYR A 111 -2.91 -12.32 -5.34
CA TYR A 111 -3.75 -12.33 -4.14
C TYR A 111 -3.85 -10.93 -3.51
N VAL A 112 -2.72 -10.24 -3.42
CA VAL A 112 -2.68 -8.87 -2.88
C VAL A 112 -3.57 -7.95 -3.72
N ALA A 113 -3.48 -8.04 -5.04
CA ALA A 113 -4.31 -7.24 -5.95
C ALA A 113 -5.80 -7.54 -5.75
N THR A 114 -6.15 -8.81 -5.57
CA THR A 114 -7.54 -9.20 -5.31
C THR A 114 -8.05 -8.61 -4.01
N ARG A 115 -7.25 -8.61 -2.95
CA ARG A 115 -7.63 -7.99 -1.68
C ARG A 115 -7.74 -6.48 -1.81
N ALA A 116 -6.84 -5.86 -2.58
CA ALA A 116 -6.85 -4.42 -2.78
C ALA A 116 -8.14 -3.94 -3.46
N ARG A 117 -8.71 -4.74 -4.35
CA ARG A 117 -9.96 -4.39 -5.03
C ARG A 117 -11.12 -4.14 -4.08
N THR A 118 -11.10 -4.74 -2.91
CA THR A 118 -12.12 -4.52 -1.88
C THR A 118 -12.31 -3.03 -1.55
N TYR A 119 -11.24 -2.24 -1.70
CA TYR A 119 -11.25 -0.81 -1.36
C TYR A 119 -11.57 0.10 -2.54
N CYS A 120 -11.73 -0.44 -3.74
CA CYS A 120 -12.02 0.36 -4.93
C CYS A 120 -13.43 0.97 -4.91
N ASP A 121 -14.36 0.33 -4.24
CA ASP A 121 -15.74 0.80 -4.15
C ASP A 121 -15.97 1.73 -2.95
N CYS A 122 -14.92 2.07 -2.25
CA CYS A 122 -14.97 2.99 -1.12
C CYS A 122 -15.08 4.44 -1.62
N ASN A 123 -15.99 5.18 -1.06
CA ASN A 123 -16.19 6.59 -1.39
C ASN A 123 -15.68 7.50 -0.27
#